data_dff453a46780e7de460393261f3d741b
#
_entry.id   dff453a46780e7de460393261f3d741b
#
_cell.length_a   1.000
_cell.length_b   1.000
_cell.length_c   1.000
_cell.angle_alpha   90.00
_cell.angle_beta   90.00
_cell.angle_gamma   90.00
#
_symmetry.space_group_name_H-M   'P 1'
#
loop_
_entity.id
_entity.type
_entity.pdbx_description
1 polymer ?
#
loop_
_entity_poly.entity_id
_entity_poly.type
_entity_poly.pdbx_seq_one_letter_code
_entity_poly.pdbx_strand_id
1 'polypeptide(L)'
;MVFARGFSGSMMKNLIGIVAVGFLLLGLTACETTSPKGMHVHPKVGLNTLTKLLEKKVTDDDLVGSSHRAADSLIKKAGVRLDTQRSIAAASFVNIDNLSESSSFGRIVSQQLASRLSSHGFQIIEMLLRKSVYIQQQAGEFLLSRELKNISKEHNVQAAIVGTYAVGKNSVYVTAKIVDSASSIVIASHDYELALGPNTRSLLLAE
;
A
#
# COMPACT_ATOMS: atom_id res chain seq x y z
N MET A 1 56.25 -5.72 11.81
CA MET A 1 55.79 -5.53 13.21
C MET A 1 54.33 -5.87 13.21
N VAL A 2 53.96 -7.15 13.32
CA VAL A 2 53.72 -7.94 14.53
C VAL A 2 52.66 -7.21 15.39
N PHE A 3 51.42 -7.69 15.42
CA PHE A 3 50.84 -8.65 16.35
C PHE A 3 49.44 -9.08 15.92
N ALA A 4 49.27 -10.36 15.75
CA ALA A 4 48.02 -11.10 15.75
C ALA A 4 47.59 -11.44 17.22
N ARG A 5 46.31 -11.71 17.43
CA ARG A 5 45.67 -12.60 18.43
C ARG A 5 44.16 -12.45 18.23
N GLY A 6 43.33 -13.38 17.92
CA GLY A 6 43.35 -14.82 18.22
C GLY A 6 42.64 -15.13 19.53
N PHE A 7 41.30 -15.50 19.48
CA PHE A 7 40.61 -16.28 20.50
C PHE A 7 39.33 -16.82 19.78
N SER A 8 39.26 -18.01 19.39
CA SER A 8 39.20 -19.37 19.92
C SER A 8 38.12 -19.60 20.99
N GLY A 9 37.07 -20.34 20.54
CA GLY A 9 36.71 -21.59 21.15
C GLY A 9 35.63 -21.59 22.22
N SER A 10 34.68 -22.43 22.01
CA SER A 10 34.17 -23.47 22.92
C SER A 10 32.66 -23.61 22.72
N MET A 11 32.13 -24.50 21.94
CA MET A 11 31.89 -25.90 22.22
C MET A 11 31.36 -26.15 23.65
N MET A 12 30.05 -26.33 23.81
CA MET A 12 29.54 -27.21 24.85
C MET A 12 28.34 -28.02 24.34
N LYS A 13 28.64 -29.29 24.35
CA LYS A 13 27.80 -30.44 24.01
C LYS A 13 26.87 -30.77 25.16
N ASN A 14 25.77 -31.45 24.81
CA ASN A 14 25.08 -32.52 25.54
C ASN A 14 24.40 -32.19 26.87
N LEU A 15 23.09 -32.44 26.90
CA LEU A 15 22.64 -33.47 27.86
C LEU A 15 21.35 -34.13 27.36
N ILE A 16 21.51 -35.40 27.01
CA ILE A 16 20.46 -36.39 26.80
C ILE A 16 20.00 -36.83 28.21
N GLY A 17 18.70 -36.73 28.48
CA GLY A 17 18.08 -37.27 29.67
C GLY A 17 16.92 -38.18 29.28
N ILE A 18 17.24 -39.44 29.06
CA ILE A 18 16.29 -40.56 28.99
C ILE A 18 15.90 -40.91 30.43
N VAL A 19 14.60 -40.92 30.75
CA VAL A 19 14.07 -41.67 31.89
C VAL A 19 12.90 -42.51 31.42
N ALA A 20 13.07 -43.78 31.66
CA ALA A 20 12.26 -44.89 31.25
C ALA A 20 11.07 -45.15 32.20
N VAL A 21 10.02 -45.70 31.60
CA VAL A 21 9.19 -46.84 32.05
C VAL A 21 8.60 -46.79 33.45
N GLY A 22 7.28 -46.82 33.49
CA GLY A 22 6.48 -47.23 34.63
C GLY A 22 5.13 -47.76 34.15
N PHE A 23 5.12 -49.05 33.86
CA PHE A 23 3.94 -49.88 33.62
C PHE A 23 3.23 -50.11 34.94
N LEU A 24 1.99 -49.72 35.12
CA LEU A 24 1.10 -50.28 36.14
C LEU A 24 -0.30 -50.47 35.57
N LEU A 25 -0.56 -51.73 35.25
CA LEU A 25 -1.91 -52.29 35.05
C LEU A 25 -2.55 -52.45 36.41
N LEU A 26 -3.79 -52.02 36.61
CA LEU A 26 -4.82 -52.70 37.42
C LEU A 26 -6.09 -51.82 37.53
N GLY A 27 -7.23 -52.42 37.24
CA GLY A 27 -8.50 -51.99 37.81
C GLY A 27 -9.62 -51.70 36.81
N LEU A 28 -10.19 -52.75 36.23
CA LEU A 28 -11.54 -52.73 35.68
C LEU A 28 -12.55 -52.60 36.83
N THR A 29 -13.23 -51.49 36.96
CA THR A 29 -14.53 -51.41 37.63
C THR A 29 -15.49 -50.72 36.67
N ALA A 30 -16.40 -51.48 36.12
CA ALA A 30 -17.59 -51.02 35.43
C ALA A 30 -18.45 -50.26 36.42
N CYS A 31 -18.66 -48.99 36.19
CA CYS A 31 -19.68 -48.19 36.83
C CYS A 31 -20.70 -47.79 35.75
N GLU A 32 -21.83 -48.49 35.73
CA GLU A 32 -23.03 -48.06 35.04
C GLU A 32 -23.49 -46.77 35.71
N THR A 33 -23.34 -45.65 35.00
CA THR A 33 -23.99 -44.39 35.38
C THR A 33 -25.13 -44.12 34.42
N THR A 34 -26.33 -44.22 34.94
CA THR A 34 -27.59 -43.72 34.38
C THR A 34 -27.43 -42.36 33.77
N SER A 35 -27.82 -42.26 32.48
CA SER A 35 -27.86 -41.03 31.68
C SER A 35 -28.86 -40.03 32.26
N PRO A 36 -28.47 -38.83 32.62
CA PRO A 36 -29.46 -37.78 32.87
C PRO A 36 -30.03 -37.25 31.52
N LYS A 37 -31.32 -37.44 31.34
CA LYS A 37 -32.10 -36.76 30.27
C LYS A 37 -31.92 -35.24 30.39
N GLY A 38 -31.43 -34.59 29.34
CA GLY A 38 -31.49 -33.15 29.21
C GLY A 38 -30.15 -32.42 29.01
N MET A 39 -29.30 -32.93 28.14
CA MET A 39 -28.16 -32.12 27.68
C MET A 39 -28.55 -31.51 26.33
N HIS A 40 -28.89 -30.22 26.35
CA HIS A 40 -28.99 -29.44 25.14
C HIS A 40 -27.62 -29.48 24.42
N VAL A 41 -27.57 -30.26 23.36
CA VAL A 41 -26.40 -30.28 22.45
C VAL A 41 -26.33 -28.92 21.80
N HIS A 42 -25.45 -28.07 22.29
CA HIS A 42 -25.06 -26.88 21.53
C HIS A 42 -24.58 -27.33 20.15
N PRO A 43 -25.09 -26.75 19.05
CA PRO A 43 -24.62 -27.13 17.75
C PRO A 43 -23.11 -26.90 17.70
N LYS A 44 -22.33 -27.94 17.42
CA LYS A 44 -20.90 -27.84 17.15
C LYS A 44 -20.78 -26.95 15.92
N VAL A 45 -20.47 -25.67 16.14
CA VAL A 45 -20.12 -24.76 15.06
C VAL A 45 -18.87 -25.35 14.41
N GLY A 46 -19.05 -25.93 13.23
CA GLY A 46 -17.95 -26.59 12.52
C GLY A 46 -16.81 -25.60 12.29
N LEU A 47 -15.58 -26.08 12.36
CA LEU A 47 -14.36 -25.29 12.12
C LEU A 47 -14.48 -24.47 10.82
N ASN A 48 -15.13 -25.02 9.79
CA ASN A 48 -15.40 -24.35 8.50
C ASN A 48 -16.35 -23.14 8.63
N THR A 49 -17.29 -23.16 9.60
CA THR A 49 -18.18 -22.03 9.87
C THR A 49 -17.44 -20.92 10.59
N LEU A 50 -16.54 -21.27 11.52
CA LEU A 50 -15.69 -20.28 12.19
C LEU A 50 -14.67 -19.68 11.23
N THR A 51 -14.04 -20.45 10.34
CA THR A 51 -13.14 -19.93 9.29
C THR A 51 -13.87 -18.97 8.37
N LYS A 52 -15.11 -19.28 7.95
CA LYS A 52 -15.93 -18.44 7.11
C LYS A 52 -16.40 -17.15 7.78
N LEU A 53 -16.59 -17.16 9.12
CA LEU A 53 -16.91 -15.96 9.90
C LEU A 53 -15.69 -15.07 10.14
N LEU A 54 -14.48 -15.64 10.11
CA LEU A 54 -13.21 -14.93 10.28
C LEU A 54 -12.68 -14.32 8.97
N GLU A 55 -13.07 -14.83 7.83
CA GLU A 55 -12.82 -14.20 6.53
C GLU A 55 -13.77 -13.02 6.32
N LYS A 56 -13.49 -11.91 6.99
CA LYS A 56 -14.15 -10.65 6.66
C LYS A 56 -13.80 -10.31 5.21
N LYS A 57 -14.75 -10.52 4.29
CA LYS A 57 -14.59 -10.18 2.88
C LYS A 57 -14.29 -8.69 2.78
N VAL A 58 -13.09 -8.35 2.33
CA VAL A 58 -12.71 -6.96 2.08
C VAL A 58 -13.53 -6.48 0.88
N THR A 59 -14.28 -5.40 1.07
CA THR A 59 -15.03 -4.69 0.01
C THR A 59 -14.23 -3.49 -0.44
N ASP A 60 -14.48 -3.04 -1.68
CA ASP A 60 -13.84 -1.83 -2.18
C ASP A 60 -14.35 -0.59 -1.43
N ASP A 61 -13.48 0.37 -1.23
CA ASP A 61 -13.83 1.71 -0.82
C ASP A 61 -14.30 2.56 -2.03
N ASP A 62 -14.83 3.73 -1.74
CA ASP A 62 -15.15 4.75 -2.75
C ASP A 62 -13.85 5.36 -3.30
N LEU A 63 -13.30 4.76 -4.35
CA LEU A 63 -12.08 5.20 -5.02
C LEU A 63 -12.21 6.62 -5.58
N VAL A 64 -13.35 6.93 -6.21
CA VAL A 64 -13.58 8.24 -6.84
C VAL A 64 -13.65 9.32 -5.76
N GLY A 65 -14.48 9.12 -4.73
CA GLY A 65 -14.60 10.09 -3.64
C GLY A 65 -13.30 10.27 -2.87
N SER A 66 -12.52 9.22 -2.68
CA SER A 66 -11.21 9.31 -2.01
C SER A 66 -10.20 10.12 -2.84
N SER A 67 -10.15 9.89 -4.14
CA SER A 67 -9.30 10.68 -5.06
C SER A 67 -9.74 12.15 -5.09
N HIS A 68 -11.04 12.43 -5.11
CA HIS A 68 -11.56 13.79 -5.08
C HIS A 68 -11.23 14.51 -3.77
N ARG A 69 -11.40 13.84 -2.61
CA ARG A 69 -10.99 14.40 -1.30
C ARG A 69 -9.49 14.68 -1.23
N ALA A 70 -8.68 13.80 -1.84
CA ALA A 70 -7.24 14.01 -1.93
C ALA A 70 -6.90 15.25 -2.76
N ALA A 71 -7.55 15.45 -3.91
CA ALA A 71 -7.39 16.63 -4.73
C ALA A 71 -7.78 17.93 -3.99
N ASP A 72 -8.95 17.93 -3.32
CA ASP A 72 -9.40 19.06 -2.51
C ASP A 72 -8.40 19.41 -1.40
N SER A 73 -7.85 18.38 -0.74
CA SER A 73 -6.81 18.56 0.29
C SER A 73 -5.52 19.14 -0.29
N LEU A 74 -5.08 18.68 -1.46
CA LEU A 74 -3.91 19.20 -2.15
C LEU A 74 -4.08 20.66 -2.53
N ILE A 75 -5.22 21.04 -3.11
CA ILE A 75 -5.55 22.43 -3.46
C ILE A 75 -5.51 23.31 -2.21
N LYS A 76 -6.18 22.89 -1.15
CA LYS A 76 -6.20 23.63 0.12
C LYS A 76 -4.81 23.84 0.71
N LYS A 77 -3.96 22.81 0.68
CA LYS A 77 -2.58 22.88 1.21
C LYS A 77 -1.66 23.71 0.31
N ALA A 78 -1.87 23.66 -0.99
CA ALA A 78 -1.09 24.45 -1.94
C ALA A 78 -1.43 25.96 -1.83
N GLY A 79 -2.70 26.30 -1.64
CA GLY A 79 -3.18 27.66 -1.47
C GLY A 79 -2.72 28.57 -2.61
N VAL A 80 -2.25 29.76 -2.27
CA VAL A 80 -1.80 30.81 -3.23
C VAL A 80 -0.57 30.42 -4.06
N ARG A 81 0.05 29.27 -3.82
CA ARG A 81 1.20 28.80 -4.60
C ARG A 81 0.82 28.22 -5.97
N LEU A 82 -0.48 28.03 -6.23
CA LEU A 82 -1.01 27.58 -7.51
C LEU A 82 -1.85 28.69 -8.15
N ASP A 83 -1.58 28.94 -9.42
CA ASP A 83 -2.28 29.91 -10.26
C ASP A 83 -3.20 29.15 -11.23
N THR A 84 -4.49 29.51 -11.27
CA THR A 84 -5.47 28.89 -12.18
C THR A 84 -5.22 29.25 -13.66
N GLN A 85 -4.44 30.30 -13.94
CA GLN A 85 -4.08 30.73 -15.30
C GLN A 85 -2.88 29.93 -15.87
N ARG A 86 -2.24 29.11 -15.05
CA ARG A 86 -1.12 28.29 -15.48
C ARG A 86 -1.47 26.80 -15.39
N SER A 87 -0.96 26.02 -16.33
CA SER A 87 -1.26 24.59 -16.42
C SER A 87 -0.59 23.78 -15.32
N ILE A 88 -1.23 22.67 -14.96
CA ILE A 88 -0.71 21.62 -14.10
C ILE A 88 -0.63 20.33 -14.91
N ALA A 89 0.52 19.67 -14.93
CA ALA A 89 0.68 18.36 -15.55
C ALA A 89 0.18 17.26 -14.61
N ALA A 90 -0.59 16.32 -15.10
CA ALA A 90 -1.00 15.13 -14.37
C ALA A 90 -0.31 13.89 -14.94
N ALA A 91 0.48 13.21 -14.10
CA ALA A 91 1.20 12.00 -14.48
C ALA A 91 0.60 10.76 -13.80
N SER A 92 0.70 9.61 -14.46
CA SER A 92 0.27 8.34 -13.88
C SER A 92 0.98 8.06 -12.55
N PHE A 93 0.24 7.54 -11.57
CA PHE A 93 0.82 7.09 -10.31
C PHE A 93 1.52 5.76 -10.52
N VAL A 94 2.64 5.56 -9.85
CA VAL A 94 3.52 4.41 -10.04
C VAL A 94 3.63 3.55 -8.79
N ASN A 95 3.95 2.27 -8.96
CA ASN A 95 4.25 1.40 -7.84
C ASN A 95 5.53 1.87 -7.13
N ILE A 96 5.49 1.99 -5.79
CA ILE A 96 6.65 2.43 -5.00
C ILE A 96 7.82 1.46 -5.07
N ASP A 97 7.54 0.17 -5.26
CA ASP A 97 8.56 -0.88 -5.37
C ASP A 97 9.17 -0.94 -6.79
N ASN A 98 8.44 -0.44 -7.81
CA ASN A 98 8.93 -0.33 -9.17
C ASN A 98 8.42 0.96 -9.83
N LEU A 99 9.19 2.03 -9.73
CA LEU A 99 8.82 3.35 -10.22
C LEU A 99 8.69 3.46 -11.74
N SER A 100 9.08 2.44 -12.50
CA SER A 100 8.88 2.38 -13.95
C SER A 100 7.51 1.82 -14.36
N GLU A 101 6.74 1.29 -13.41
CA GLU A 101 5.46 0.64 -13.65
C GLU A 101 4.27 1.46 -13.14
N SER A 102 3.25 1.56 -13.98
CA SER A 102 1.95 2.10 -13.63
C SER A 102 0.88 1.09 -14.04
N SER A 103 0.02 0.72 -13.10
CA SER A 103 -1.16 -0.12 -13.33
C SER A 103 -2.37 0.73 -13.76
N SER A 104 -3.47 0.06 -14.14
CA SER A 104 -4.75 0.75 -14.36
C SER A 104 -5.21 1.51 -13.12
N PHE A 105 -4.90 1.01 -11.91
CA PHE A 105 -5.13 1.74 -10.67
C PHE A 105 -4.39 3.08 -10.63
N GLY A 106 -3.10 3.08 -10.94
CA GLY A 106 -2.29 4.31 -10.92
C GLY A 106 -2.75 5.33 -11.97
N ARG A 107 -3.18 4.87 -13.14
CA ARG A 107 -3.72 5.73 -14.19
C ARG A 107 -5.05 6.35 -13.79
N ILE A 108 -6.01 5.56 -13.29
CA ILE A 108 -7.35 6.07 -12.93
C ILE A 108 -7.29 7.04 -11.74
N VAL A 109 -6.45 6.78 -10.73
CA VAL A 109 -6.24 7.72 -9.62
C VAL A 109 -5.74 9.07 -10.12
N SER A 110 -4.74 9.08 -10.99
CA SER A 110 -4.24 10.31 -11.59
C SER A 110 -5.33 11.09 -12.33
N GLN A 111 -6.12 10.40 -13.16
CA GLN A 111 -7.21 11.02 -13.92
C GLN A 111 -8.31 11.59 -13.02
N GLN A 112 -8.67 10.90 -11.93
CA GLN A 112 -9.66 11.38 -10.98
C GLN A 112 -9.20 12.63 -10.22
N LEU A 113 -7.92 12.68 -9.82
CA LEU A 113 -7.31 13.87 -9.25
C LEU A 113 -7.31 15.03 -10.27
N ALA A 114 -6.88 14.77 -11.50
CA ALA A 114 -6.87 15.75 -12.60
C ALA A 114 -8.27 16.32 -12.88
N SER A 115 -9.28 15.44 -12.97
CA SER A 115 -10.67 15.82 -13.15
C SER A 115 -11.18 16.73 -12.02
N ARG A 116 -10.84 16.40 -10.77
CA ARG A 116 -11.24 17.21 -9.63
C ARG A 116 -10.55 18.57 -9.62
N LEU A 117 -9.23 18.64 -9.93
CA LEU A 117 -8.55 19.93 -10.07
C LEU A 117 -9.14 20.77 -11.20
N SER A 118 -9.45 20.15 -12.34
CA SER A 118 -10.13 20.84 -13.46
C SER A 118 -11.46 21.42 -13.04
N SER A 119 -12.24 20.72 -12.20
CA SER A 119 -13.51 21.25 -11.67
C SER A 119 -13.33 22.45 -10.73
N HIS A 120 -12.12 22.67 -10.20
CA HIS A 120 -11.73 23.85 -9.44
C HIS A 120 -11.12 24.98 -10.32
N GLY A 121 -11.18 24.83 -11.65
CA GLY A 121 -10.74 25.85 -12.60
C GLY A 121 -9.28 25.79 -13.00
N PHE A 122 -8.52 24.77 -12.57
CA PHE A 122 -7.15 24.58 -13.03
C PHE A 122 -7.10 24.02 -14.45
N GLN A 123 -6.16 24.50 -15.25
CA GLN A 123 -5.86 23.93 -16.56
C GLN A 123 -5.00 22.68 -16.38
N ILE A 124 -5.46 21.54 -16.89
CA ILE A 124 -4.76 20.25 -16.72
C ILE A 124 -4.22 19.77 -18.06
N ILE A 125 -2.95 19.36 -18.07
CA ILE A 125 -2.30 18.65 -19.17
C ILE A 125 -2.09 17.21 -18.69
N GLU A 126 -2.84 16.26 -19.26
CA GLU A 126 -2.66 14.86 -18.97
C GLU A 126 -1.45 14.30 -19.69
N MET A 127 -0.52 13.76 -18.93
CA MET A 127 0.67 13.09 -19.42
C MET A 127 0.51 11.58 -19.21
N LEU A 128 -0.05 10.91 -20.21
CA LEU A 128 -0.12 9.44 -20.24
C LEU A 128 1.27 8.86 -20.54
N LEU A 129 2.23 9.10 -19.65
CA LEU A 129 3.58 8.61 -19.82
C LEU A 129 3.64 7.11 -19.59
N ARG A 130 4.13 6.38 -20.57
CA ARG A 130 4.46 4.94 -20.45
C ARG A 130 5.63 4.69 -19.47
N LYS A 131 6.36 5.76 -19.11
CA LYS A 131 7.51 5.72 -18.19
C LYS A 131 7.28 6.65 -17.01
N SER A 132 7.83 6.30 -15.86
CA SER A 132 7.75 7.12 -14.66
C SER A 132 8.24 8.55 -14.90
N VAL A 133 7.50 9.51 -14.36
CA VAL A 133 7.90 10.93 -14.29
C VAL A 133 9.02 11.12 -13.26
N TYR A 134 9.18 10.15 -12.36
CA TYR A 134 10.22 10.16 -11.35
C TYR A 134 11.50 9.48 -11.83
N ILE A 135 12.62 10.13 -11.56
CA ILE A 135 13.94 9.51 -11.62
C ILE A 135 14.40 9.33 -10.17
N GLN A 136 14.59 8.09 -9.75
CA GLN A 136 15.25 7.81 -8.49
C GLN A 136 16.76 8.05 -8.69
N GLN A 137 17.31 9.02 -7.99
CA GLN A 137 18.77 9.16 -7.87
C GLN A 137 19.27 8.26 -6.73
N GLN A 138 20.55 7.87 -6.81
CA GLN A 138 21.21 6.98 -5.81
C GLN A 138 21.13 7.49 -4.36
N ALA A 139 20.76 8.76 -4.14
CA ALA A 139 20.58 9.38 -2.83
C ALA A 139 19.13 9.33 -2.29
N GLY A 140 18.21 8.59 -2.95
CA GLY A 140 16.81 8.52 -2.52
C GLY A 140 15.96 9.75 -2.83
N GLU A 141 16.47 10.71 -3.59
CA GLU A 141 15.72 11.89 -4.02
C GLU A 141 14.91 11.58 -5.28
N PHE A 142 13.62 11.93 -5.25
CA PHE A 142 12.74 11.82 -6.40
C PHE A 142 12.76 13.15 -7.17
N LEU A 143 13.48 13.18 -8.28
CA LEU A 143 13.50 14.35 -9.19
C LEU A 143 12.51 14.12 -10.34
N LEU A 144 11.88 15.21 -10.77
CA LEU A 144 11.08 15.20 -11.98
C LEU A 144 11.96 14.92 -13.20
N SER A 145 11.45 14.07 -14.11
CA SER A 145 12.19 13.70 -15.32
C SER A 145 12.53 14.93 -16.18
N ARG A 146 13.61 14.83 -16.98
CA ARG A 146 13.96 15.86 -17.95
C ARG A 146 12.84 16.12 -18.95
N GLU A 147 12.10 15.06 -19.32
CA GLU A 147 10.96 15.14 -20.22
C GLU A 147 9.85 16.02 -19.64
N LEU A 148 9.48 15.87 -18.38
CA LEU A 148 8.51 16.75 -17.71
C LEU A 148 9.03 18.19 -17.65
N LYS A 149 10.32 18.41 -17.37
CA LYS A 149 10.90 19.76 -17.36
C LYS A 149 10.85 20.43 -18.73
N ASN A 150 11.04 19.69 -19.82
CA ASN A 150 10.92 20.21 -21.16
C ASN A 150 9.47 20.58 -21.51
N ILE A 151 8.53 19.66 -21.25
CA ILE A 151 7.09 19.91 -21.44
C ILE A 151 6.62 21.10 -20.60
N SER A 152 7.13 21.23 -19.36
CA SER A 152 6.82 22.35 -18.48
C SER A 152 7.20 23.69 -19.05
N LYS A 153 8.34 23.77 -19.76
CA LYS A 153 8.77 24.99 -20.43
C LYS A 153 7.92 25.32 -21.66
N GLU A 154 7.60 24.27 -22.45
CA GLU A 154 6.84 24.44 -23.70
C GLU A 154 5.39 24.86 -23.45
N HIS A 155 4.75 24.30 -22.40
CA HIS A 155 3.33 24.49 -22.10
C HIS A 155 3.06 25.39 -20.87
N ASN A 156 4.04 26.13 -20.38
CA ASN A 156 3.92 26.99 -19.18
C ASN A 156 3.35 26.23 -17.94
N VAL A 157 3.79 25.01 -17.72
CA VAL A 157 3.34 24.18 -16.60
C VAL A 157 3.99 24.67 -15.31
N GLN A 158 3.18 25.05 -14.33
CA GLN A 158 3.67 25.52 -13.02
C GLN A 158 4.04 24.38 -12.08
N ALA A 159 3.31 23.27 -12.14
CA ALA A 159 3.47 22.15 -11.22
C ALA A 159 3.04 20.84 -11.89
N ALA A 160 3.44 19.72 -11.30
CA ALA A 160 2.99 18.39 -11.67
C ALA A 160 2.28 17.70 -10.50
N ILE A 161 1.16 17.03 -10.81
CA ILE A 161 0.56 16.03 -9.91
C ILE A 161 1.25 14.73 -10.20
N VAL A 162 1.83 14.16 -9.17
CA VAL A 162 2.58 12.90 -9.22
C VAL A 162 2.24 12.09 -7.97
N GLY A 163 2.43 10.78 -8.02
CA GLY A 163 2.18 9.96 -6.86
C GLY A 163 2.71 8.54 -6.99
N THR A 164 2.73 7.88 -5.85
CA THR A 164 3.08 6.47 -5.71
C THR A 164 1.96 5.72 -5.00
N TYR A 165 1.88 4.42 -5.24
CA TYR A 165 1.05 3.52 -4.44
C TYR A 165 1.87 2.32 -3.98
N ALA A 166 1.51 1.79 -2.80
CA ALA A 166 2.07 0.58 -2.22
C ALA A 166 0.94 -0.41 -1.93
N VAL A 167 1.13 -1.67 -2.31
CA VAL A 167 0.12 -2.72 -2.14
C VAL A 167 0.39 -3.49 -0.86
N GLY A 168 -0.49 -3.35 0.14
CA GLY A 168 -0.48 -4.14 1.35
C GLY A 168 -1.33 -5.41 1.25
N LYS A 169 -1.55 -6.08 2.36
CA LYS A 169 -2.36 -7.30 2.42
C LYS A 169 -3.85 -7.03 2.15
N ASN A 170 -4.40 -6.00 2.78
CA ASN A 170 -5.83 -5.66 2.78
C ASN A 170 -6.11 -4.22 2.32
N SER A 171 -5.09 -3.41 2.11
CA SER A 171 -5.19 -2.01 1.69
C SER A 171 -4.14 -1.67 0.65
N VAL A 172 -4.44 -0.70 -0.19
CA VAL A 172 -3.45 0.02 -1.01
C VAL A 172 -3.27 1.41 -0.43
N TYR A 173 -2.03 1.81 -0.24
CA TYR A 173 -1.63 3.11 0.29
C TYR A 173 -1.24 4.01 -0.86
N VAL A 174 -1.75 5.22 -0.87
CA VAL A 174 -1.53 6.18 -1.96
C VAL A 174 -0.95 7.46 -1.39
N THR A 175 0.15 7.92 -1.98
CA THR A 175 0.74 9.23 -1.73
C THR A 175 0.62 10.08 -2.97
N ALA A 176 -0.17 11.16 -2.89
CA ALA A 176 -0.34 12.15 -3.95
C ALA A 176 0.42 13.43 -3.59
N LYS A 177 1.13 14.00 -4.56
CA LYS A 177 1.94 15.22 -4.37
C LYS A 177 1.71 16.19 -5.52
N ILE A 178 1.73 17.49 -5.21
CA ILE A 178 1.93 18.58 -6.18
C ILE A 178 3.36 19.04 -6.03
N VAL A 179 4.11 19.01 -7.12
CA VAL A 179 5.54 19.33 -7.16
C VAL A 179 5.75 20.48 -8.13
N ASP A 180 6.46 21.52 -7.72
CA ASP A 180 6.85 22.64 -8.58
C ASP A 180 7.69 22.14 -9.75
N SER A 181 7.34 22.56 -10.96
CA SER A 181 7.96 22.06 -12.19
C SER A 181 9.39 22.54 -12.40
N ALA A 182 9.76 23.71 -11.85
CA ALA A 182 11.07 24.30 -12.00
C ALA A 182 12.06 23.84 -10.94
N SER A 183 11.64 23.88 -9.65
CA SER A 183 12.50 23.58 -8.50
C SER A 183 12.45 22.13 -8.04
N SER A 184 11.43 21.35 -8.46
CA SER A 184 11.13 20.01 -7.96
C SER A 184 10.75 19.98 -6.45
N ILE A 185 10.40 21.12 -5.87
CA ILE A 185 9.96 21.22 -4.48
C ILE A 185 8.51 20.74 -4.37
N VAL A 186 8.22 19.93 -3.36
CA VAL A 186 6.85 19.49 -3.04
C VAL A 186 6.06 20.66 -2.47
N ILE A 187 5.05 21.11 -3.21
CA ILE A 187 4.15 22.19 -2.82
C ILE A 187 3.10 21.70 -1.83
N ALA A 188 2.52 20.53 -2.08
CA ALA A 188 1.51 19.90 -1.25
C ALA A 188 1.62 18.38 -1.33
N SER A 189 1.25 17.69 -0.26
CA SER A 189 1.17 16.23 -0.20
C SER A 189 -0.08 15.79 0.54
N HIS A 190 -0.65 14.66 0.12
CA HIS A 190 -1.79 14.01 0.77
C HIS A 190 -1.66 12.50 0.65
N ASP A 191 -1.78 11.82 1.81
CA ASP A 191 -1.71 10.37 1.91
C ASP A 191 -3.08 9.82 2.29
N TYR A 192 -3.46 8.69 1.69
CA TYR A 192 -4.69 7.98 2.02
C TYR A 192 -4.54 6.49 1.74
N GLU A 193 -5.46 5.71 2.31
CA GLU A 193 -5.55 4.28 2.05
C GLU A 193 -6.92 3.94 1.46
N LEU A 194 -6.95 2.84 0.73
CA LEU A 194 -8.16 2.23 0.17
C LEU A 194 -8.16 0.74 0.47
N ALA A 195 -9.32 0.20 0.79
CA ALA A 195 -9.48 -1.23 0.97
C ALA A 195 -9.20 -1.99 -0.33
N LEU A 196 -8.48 -3.10 -0.21
CA LEU A 196 -8.10 -3.97 -1.32
C LEU A 196 -9.22 -4.95 -1.66
N GLY A 197 -10.37 -4.41 -2.08
CA GLY A 197 -11.51 -5.18 -2.55
C GLY A 197 -11.32 -5.73 -3.98
N PRO A 198 -12.33 -6.40 -4.55
CA PRO A 198 -12.21 -7.06 -5.85
C PRO A 198 -11.85 -6.12 -7.00
N ASN A 199 -12.48 -4.93 -7.07
CA ASN A 199 -12.22 -3.97 -8.15
C ASN A 199 -10.83 -3.35 -8.01
N THR A 200 -10.46 -2.93 -6.79
CA THR A 200 -9.13 -2.37 -6.51
C THR A 200 -8.03 -3.37 -6.88
N ARG A 201 -8.20 -4.66 -6.54
CA ARG A 201 -7.26 -5.72 -6.96
C ARG A 201 -7.18 -5.86 -8.47
N SER A 202 -8.32 -5.88 -9.17
CA SER A 202 -8.35 -5.99 -10.63
C SER A 202 -7.62 -4.83 -11.31
N LEU A 203 -7.81 -3.60 -10.83
CA LEU A 203 -7.14 -2.42 -11.36
C LEU A 203 -5.61 -2.43 -11.13
N LEU A 204 -5.15 -3.03 -10.03
CA LEU A 204 -3.73 -3.16 -9.72
C LEU A 204 -3.02 -4.21 -10.56
N LEU A 205 -3.74 -5.26 -11.00
CA LEU A 205 -3.20 -6.34 -11.82
C LEU A 205 -3.25 -6.05 -13.33
N ALA A 206 -4.05 -5.06 -13.76
CA ALA A 206 -4.18 -4.67 -15.16
C ALA A 206 -3.06 -3.69 -15.54
N GLU A 207 -2.20 -4.13 -16.46
CA GLU A 207 -1.12 -3.33 -17.08
C GLU A 207 -1.64 -2.40 -18.21
#